data_cc291b0a5fb172ba7158ff28ca2fbbb0
#
_entry.id   cc291b0a5fb172ba7158ff28ca2fbbb0
#
_cell.length_a   1.000
_cell.length_b   1.000
_cell.length_c   1.000
_cell.angle_alpha   90.00
_cell.angle_beta   90.00
_cell.angle_gamma   90.00
#
_symmetry.space_group_name_H-M   'P 1'
#
loop_
_entity.id
_entity.type
_entity.pdbx_description
1 polymer ?
#
loop_
_entity_poly.entity_id
_entity_poly.type
_entity_poly.pdbx_seq_one_letter_code
_entity_poly.pdbx_strand_id
1 'polypeptide(L)' 'MKRFLTDLCTPAELRALRERWLVAQILNEGEASYRDINAQTGVSTTTIGRVARFLKDEPHQGYRIVLDKQK' A
#
# COMPACT_ATOMS: atom_id res chain seq x y z
N MET A 1 -13.43 -0.64 -12.49
CA MET A 1 -12.11 -1.13 -12.09
C MET A 1 -12.18 -2.28 -11.09
N LYS A 2 -12.98 -2.13 -10.03
CA LYS A 2 -13.08 -3.15 -8.98
C LYS A 2 -13.51 -4.52 -9.51
N ARG A 3 -14.52 -4.56 -10.39
CA ARG A 3 -15.00 -5.81 -10.97
C ARG A 3 -13.95 -6.48 -11.85
N PHE A 4 -13.24 -5.67 -12.59
CA PHE A 4 -12.16 -6.16 -13.44
C PHE A 4 -11.06 -6.82 -12.61
N LEU A 5 -10.65 -6.20 -11.52
CA LEU A 5 -9.64 -6.75 -10.63
C LEU A 5 -10.12 -8.04 -9.96
N THR A 6 -11.41 -8.09 -9.60
CA THR A 6 -11.99 -9.29 -9.00
C THR A 6 -11.91 -10.49 -9.95
N ASP A 7 -12.11 -10.25 -11.23
CA ASP A 7 -12.00 -11.33 -12.23
C ASP A 7 -10.55 -11.67 -12.56
N LEU A 8 -9.67 -10.68 -12.57
CA LEU A 8 -8.27 -10.86 -12.96
C LEU A 8 -7.44 -11.51 -11.87
N CYS A 9 -7.72 -11.21 -10.61
CA CYS A 9 -6.89 -11.63 -9.47
C CYS A 9 -7.57 -12.70 -8.64
N THR A 10 -6.76 -13.54 -7.99
CA THR A 10 -7.27 -14.45 -6.96
C THR A 10 -7.65 -13.63 -5.71
N PRO A 11 -8.48 -14.21 -4.80
CA PRO A 11 -8.77 -13.52 -3.53
C PRO A 11 -7.51 -13.16 -2.73
N ALA A 12 -6.50 -14.03 -2.75
CA ALA A 12 -5.24 -13.76 -2.06
C ALA A 12 -4.50 -12.56 -2.68
N GLU A 13 -4.51 -12.48 -4.01
CA GLU A 13 -3.90 -11.35 -4.70
C GLU A 13 -4.62 -10.02 -4.39
N LEU A 14 -5.95 -10.05 -4.38
CA LEU A 14 -6.74 -8.87 -4.04
C LEU A 14 -6.46 -8.41 -2.60
N ARG A 15 -6.31 -9.36 -1.68
CA ARG A 15 -5.97 -9.05 -0.30
C ARG A 15 -4.61 -8.38 -0.22
N ALA A 16 -3.62 -8.92 -0.94
CA ALA A 16 -2.28 -8.35 -0.96
C ALA A 16 -2.29 -6.92 -1.50
N LEU A 17 -3.05 -6.66 -2.55
CA LEU A 17 -3.19 -5.31 -3.11
C LEU A 17 -3.81 -4.34 -2.11
N ARG A 18 -4.87 -4.77 -1.41
CA ARG A 18 -5.51 -3.94 -0.40
C ARG A 18 -4.57 -3.63 0.76
N GLU A 19 -3.80 -4.62 1.19
CA GLU A 19 -2.84 -4.44 2.28
C GLU A 19 -1.77 -3.43 1.90
N ARG A 20 -1.25 -3.52 0.69
CA ARG A 20 -0.25 -2.56 0.20
C ARG A 20 -0.83 -1.16 0.13
N TRP A 21 -2.06 -1.02 -0.32
CA TRP A 21 -2.72 0.28 -0.40
C TRP A 21 -2.93 0.88 1.00
N LEU A 22 -3.38 0.06 1.95
CA LEU A 22 -3.55 0.49 3.33
C LEU A 22 -2.23 0.95 3.93
N VAL A 23 -1.16 0.19 3.71
CA VAL A 23 0.18 0.55 4.18
C VAL A 23 0.61 1.89 3.58
N ALA A 24 0.37 2.08 2.28
CA ALA A 24 0.72 3.34 1.61
C ALA A 24 0.01 4.53 2.25
N GLN A 25 -1.26 4.38 2.57
CA GLN A 25 -2.03 5.44 3.22
C GLN A 25 -1.47 5.78 4.61
N ILE A 26 -1.14 4.76 5.39
CA ILE A 26 -0.58 4.96 6.74
C ILE A 26 0.80 5.61 6.65
N LEU A 27 1.65 5.14 5.75
CA LEU A 27 2.98 5.73 5.54
C LEU A 27 2.90 7.19 5.11
N ASN A 28 1.90 7.52 4.30
CA ASN A 28 1.72 8.88 3.81
C ASN A 28 1.38 9.87 4.95
N GLU A 29 0.76 9.38 6.01
CA GLU A 29 0.47 10.20 7.19
C GLU A 29 1.74 10.54 7.97
N GLY A 30 2.75 9.69 7.92
CA GLY A 30 4.07 9.97 8.50
C GLY A 30 4.16 9.82 10.01
N GLU A 31 3.15 9.29 10.68
CA GLU A 31 3.12 9.21 12.13
C GLU A 31 3.46 7.84 12.70
N ALA A 32 3.42 6.79 11.89
CA ALA A 32 3.62 5.43 12.36
C ALA A 32 4.98 4.89 11.91
N SER A 33 5.64 4.14 12.81
CA SER A 33 6.84 3.38 12.44
C SER A 33 6.42 2.12 11.71
N TYR A 34 7.38 1.44 11.07
CA TYR A 34 7.12 0.16 10.42
C TYR A 34 6.58 -0.87 11.44
N ARG A 35 7.09 -0.82 12.65
CA ARG A 35 6.64 -1.71 13.73
C ARG A 35 5.16 -1.45 14.05
N ASP A 36 4.78 -0.19 14.14
CA ASP A 36 3.39 0.20 14.40
C ASP A 36 2.47 -0.28 13.30
N ILE A 37 2.89 -0.11 12.06
CA ILE A 37 2.10 -0.55 10.90
C ILE A 37 1.93 -2.06 10.90
N ASN A 38 3.01 -2.79 11.18
CA ASN A 38 2.94 -4.24 11.30
C ASN A 38 1.94 -4.66 12.38
N ALA A 39 1.97 -3.99 13.53
CA ALA A 39 1.07 -4.30 14.64
C ALA A 39 -0.39 -4.01 14.29
N GLN A 40 -0.65 -2.95 13.55
CA GLN A 40 -2.01 -2.55 13.16
C GLN A 40 -2.59 -3.39 12.03
N THR A 41 -1.77 -3.75 11.06
CA THR A 41 -2.25 -4.36 9.80
C THR A 41 -1.93 -5.83 9.65
N GLY A 42 -0.93 -6.32 10.38
CA GLY A 42 -0.42 -7.67 10.20
C GLY A 42 0.49 -7.83 8.99
N VAL A 43 0.71 -6.77 8.24
CA VAL A 43 1.59 -6.78 7.06
C VAL A 43 3.05 -6.82 7.50
N SER A 44 3.86 -7.66 6.83
CA SER A 44 5.27 -7.81 7.20
C SER A 44 6.06 -6.53 6.99
N THR A 45 7.11 -6.34 7.79
CA THR A 45 7.99 -5.17 7.65
C THR A 45 8.69 -5.14 6.30
N THR A 46 8.94 -6.31 5.70
CA THR A 46 9.50 -6.39 4.35
C THR A 46 8.57 -5.76 3.32
N THR A 47 7.28 -6.10 3.39
CA THR A 47 6.29 -5.52 2.50
C THR A 47 6.12 -4.03 2.75
N ILE A 48 6.11 -3.61 4.01
CA ILE A 48 6.03 -2.19 4.37
C ILE A 48 7.20 -1.41 3.77
N GLY A 49 8.40 -1.96 3.89
CA GLY A 49 9.61 -1.35 3.30
C GLY A 49 9.52 -1.21 1.79
N ARG A 50 8.97 -2.22 1.11
CA ARG A 50 8.75 -2.17 -0.33
C ARG A 50 7.80 -1.05 -0.71
N VAL A 51 6.69 -0.92 -0.01
CA VAL A 51 5.71 0.15 -0.27
C VAL A 51 6.33 1.52 -0.03
N ALA A 52 7.09 1.67 1.05
CA ALA A 52 7.78 2.92 1.36
C ALA A 52 8.73 3.33 0.25
N ARG A 53 9.46 2.37 -0.31
CA ARG A 53 10.38 2.60 -1.41
C ARG A 53 9.64 3.09 -2.66
N PHE A 54 8.52 2.46 -3.00
CA PHE A 54 7.73 2.87 -4.16
C PHE A 54 7.11 4.26 -3.97
N LEU A 55 6.81 4.64 -2.74
CA LEU A 55 6.32 5.99 -2.47
C LEU A 55 7.37 7.06 -2.70
N LYS A 56 8.62 6.74 -2.42
CA LYS A 56 9.71 7.75 -2.41
C LYS A 56 10.56 7.79 -3.67
N ASP A 57 10.95 6.62 -4.16
CA ASP A 57 12.07 6.53 -5.10
C ASP A 57 11.71 6.02 -6.49
N GLU A 58 10.58 5.38 -6.66
CA GLU A 58 10.26 4.78 -7.93
C GLU A 58 9.77 5.83 -8.93
N PRO A 59 10.15 5.71 -10.21
CA PRO A 59 9.86 6.75 -11.21
C PRO A 59 8.39 6.91 -11.57
N HIS A 60 7.59 5.88 -11.39
CA HIS A 60 6.18 5.92 -11.78
C HIS A 60 5.32 6.73 -10.82
N GLN A 61 5.67 6.75 -9.54
CA GLN A 61 4.96 7.51 -8.50
C GLN A 61 3.45 7.24 -8.45
N GLY A 62 3.04 6.01 -8.80
CA GLY A 62 1.62 5.65 -8.86
C GLY A 62 0.87 5.86 -7.54
N TYR A 63 1.46 5.43 -6.43
CA TYR A 63 0.87 5.65 -5.11
C TYR A 63 0.69 7.13 -4.83
N ARG A 64 1.70 7.93 -5.14
CA ARG A 64 1.68 9.37 -4.87
C ARG A 64 0.58 10.06 -5.65
N ILE A 65 0.40 9.71 -6.91
CA ILE A 65 -0.63 10.27 -7.76
C ILE A 65 -2.02 10.03 -7.16
N VAL A 66 -2.30 8.80 -6.76
CA VAL A 66 -3.61 8.45 -6.20
C VAL A 66 -3.83 9.09 -4.84
N LEU A 67 -2.81 9.07 -3.96
CA LEU A 67 -2.89 9.67 -2.65
C LEU A 67 -3.16 11.18 -2.74
N ASP A 68 -2.50 11.86 -3.66
CA ASP A 68 -2.67 13.30 -3.84
C ASP A 68 -4.08 13.63 -4.34
N LYS A 69 -4.67 12.77 -5.16
CA LYS A 69 -6.04 12.97 -5.64
C LYS A 69 -7.10 12.82 -4.55
N GLN A 70 -6.79 12.11 -3.49
CA GLN A 70 -7.72 11.90 -2.37
C GLN A 70 -7.78 13.10 -1.43
N LYS A 71 -6.84 14.01 -1.55
CA LYS A 71 -6.86 15.24 -0.77
C LYS A 71 -7.77 16.27 -1.45
#